data_c2ad326ab6025e1d840c4f2afa9ee925
#
_entry.id   c2ad326ab6025e1d840c4f2afa9ee925
#
_cell.length_a   1.000
_cell.length_b   1.000
_cell.length_c   1.000
_cell.angle_alpha   90.00
_cell.angle_beta   90.00
_cell.angle_gamma   90.00
#
_symmetry.space_group_name_H-M   'P 1'
#
loop_
_entity.id
_entity.type
_entity.pdbx_description
1 polymer ?
#
loop_
_entity_poly.entity_id
_entity_poly.type
_entity_poly.pdbx_seq_one_letter_code
_entity_poly.pdbx_strand_id
1 'polypeptide(L)'
;YHGGACYAGNAVPDVSADGMIAKCRDVSTTGWDKLVPGEGLWMPGHWGLYIGDGLAVECTPIWDNGVQITGVGNIGVKGGYNSRVWKKHGKLPWVDYDTETVDKAVEDAKKTIKAKAGLADNTIKYLADYKYGDDLLKKLAAAMR
;
A
#
# COMPACT_ATOMS: atom_id res chain seq x y z
N TYR A 1 21.36 -6.41 -15.43
CA TYR A 1 21.12 -5.10 -14.81
C TYR A 1 22.42 -4.31 -14.77
N HIS A 2 22.40 -3.15 -15.35
CA HIS A 2 23.51 -2.20 -15.26
C HIS A 2 23.11 -1.18 -14.20
N GLY A 3 23.58 -1.38 -12.97
CA GLY A 3 23.37 -0.44 -11.88
C GLY A 3 23.76 0.98 -12.30
N GLY A 4 23.09 1.96 -11.78
CA GLY A 4 23.35 3.36 -12.08
C GLY A 4 22.63 3.90 -13.32
N ALA A 5 21.73 3.14 -13.91
CA ALA A 5 20.87 3.66 -14.95
C ALA A 5 19.98 4.77 -14.39
N CYS A 6 20.33 5.99 -14.68
CA CYS A 6 19.45 7.11 -14.45
C CYS A 6 18.34 7.04 -15.50
N TYR A 7 17.12 6.79 -15.10
CA TYR A 7 15.96 6.85 -15.98
C TYR A 7 15.61 8.32 -16.21
N ALA A 8 16.35 8.94 -17.09
CA ALA A 8 16.36 10.38 -17.29
C ALA A 8 15.00 10.99 -17.65
N GLY A 9 14.02 10.19 -18.07
CA GLY A 9 12.72 10.68 -18.47
C GLY A 9 11.80 11.14 -17.32
N ASN A 10 12.08 10.72 -16.08
CA ASN A 10 11.25 11.03 -14.89
C ASN A 10 12.05 11.61 -13.73
N ALA A 11 13.32 11.94 -13.95
CA ALA A 11 14.21 12.50 -12.94
C ALA A 11 14.37 11.65 -11.64
N VAL A 12 14.04 10.38 -11.68
CA VAL A 12 14.26 9.46 -10.56
C VAL A 12 15.64 8.85 -10.67
N PRO A 13 16.58 9.19 -9.78
CA PRO A 13 17.92 8.63 -9.83
C PRO A 13 17.90 7.15 -9.40
N ASP A 14 18.77 6.36 -10.02
CA ASP A 14 19.07 5.03 -9.50
C ASP A 14 19.83 5.14 -8.18
N VAL A 15 19.26 4.59 -7.11
CA VAL A 15 19.85 4.64 -5.77
C VAL A 15 19.81 3.25 -5.13
N SER A 16 20.75 3.00 -4.23
CA SER A 16 20.75 1.78 -3.42
C SER A 16 19.51 1.72 -2.49
N ALA A 17 19.22 0.55 -1.95
CA ALA A 17 18.14 0.40 -0.95
C ALA A 17 18.30 1.38 0.22
N ASP A 18 19.53 1.57 0.70
CA ASP A 18 19.83 2.51 1.79
C ASP A 18 19.65 3.97 1.35
N GLY A 19 20.01 4.29 0.11
CA GLY A 19 19.75 5.60 -0.48
C GLY A 19 18.26 5.86 -0.72
N MET A 20 17.48 4.81 -1.01
CA MET A 20 16.03 4.93 -1.22
C MET A 20 15.31 5.30 0.08
N ILE A 21 15.57 4.58 1.17
CA ILE A 21 14.93 4.90 2.46
C ILE A 21 15.33 6.29 2.97
N ALA A 22 16.54 6.75 2.68
CA ALA A 22 17.00 8.09 3.05
C ALA A 22 16.25 9.21 2.31
N LYS A 23 15.65 8.92 1.16
CA LYS A 23 14.82 9.86 0.39
C LYS A 23 13.34 9.82 0.75
N CYS A 24 12.88 8.77 1.43
CA CYS A 24 11.49 8.62 1.82
C CYS A 24 11.03 9.70 2.82
N ARG A 25 9.74 10.02 2.76
CA ARG A 25 9.03 10.82 3.76
C ARG A 25 8.41 9.89 4.81
N ASP A 26 8.12 10.42 6.00
CA ASP A 26 7.40 9.72 7.07
C ASP A 26 8.06 8.38 7.45
N VAL A 27 9.40 8.34 7.44
CA VAL A 27 10.15 7.12 7.75
C VAL A 27 9.90 6.69 9.19
N SER A 28 9.47 5.44 9.37
CA SER A 28 9.14 4.88 10.68
C SER A 28 9.65 3.45 10.86
N THR A 29 9.78 3.05 12.12
CA THR A 29 10.05 1.67 12.56
C THR A 29 8.84 1.01 13.22
N THR A 30 7.71 1.74 13.30
CA THR A 30 6.45 1.33 13.94
C THR A 30 5.27 1.66 13.03
N GLY A 31 4.05 1.28 13.43
CA GLY A 31 2.84 1.59 12.64
C GLY A 31 2.68 0.71 11.40
N TRP A 32 3.21 -0.49 11.45
CA TRP A 32 3.16 -1.47 10.34
C TRP A 32 1.74 -1.83 9.90
N ASP A 33 0.78 -1.74 10.81
CA ASP A 33 -0.66 -1.94 10.58
C ASP A 33 -1.33 -0.79 9.80
N LYS A 34 -0.62 0.34 9.63
CA LYS A 34 -1.10 1.55 8.95
C LYS A 34 -0.43 1.80 7.60
N LEU A 35 0.34 0.84 7.11
CA LEU A 35 0.99 0.96 5.81
C LEU A 35 -0.04 1.18 4.71
N VAL A 36 0.28 2.08 3.79
CA VAL A 36 -0.51 2.29 2.57
C VAL A 36 0.21 1.72 1.35
N PRO A 37 -0.51 1.15 0.37
CA PRO A 37 0.11 0.64 -0.85
C PRO A 37 1.00 1.70 -1.51
N GLY A 38 2.18 1.28 -1.97
CA GLY A 38 3.19 2.17 -2.52
C GLY A 38 4.27 2.61 -1.52
N GLU A 39 4.11 2.35 -0.21
CA GLU A 39 5.19 2.58 0.74
C GLU A 39 6.37 1.63 0.50
N GLY A 40 7.57 2.19 0.62
CA GLY A 40 8.80 1.44 0.60
C GLY A 40 9.05 0.73 1.92
N LEU A 41 9.54 -0.49 1.82
CA LEU A 41 9.94 -1.33 2.95
C LEU A 41 11.44 -1.57 2.86
N TRP A 42 12.13 -1.36 3.95
CA TRP A 42 13.58 -1.38 3.98
C TRP A 42 14.14 -2.27 5.09
N MET A 43 15.23 -2.93 4.77
CA MET A 43 16.20 -3.48 5.69
C MET A 43 17.62 -3.27 5.10
N PRO A 44 18.72 -3.37 5.88
CA PRO A 44 20.05 -3.11 5.37
C PRO A 44 20.34 -3.80 4.04
N GLY A 45 20.63 -2.99 3.02
CA GLY A 45 20.95 -3.47 1.66
C GLY A 45 19.80 -4.07 0.87
N HIS A 46 18.55 -4.02 1.37
CA HIS A 46 17.40 -4.63 0.71
C HIS A 46 16.16 -3.75 0.73
N TRP A 47 15.35 -3.86 -0.32
CA TRP A 47 14.18 -3.05 -0.58
C TRP A 47 12.98 -3.87 -1.03
N GLY A 48 11.79 -3.49 -0.58
CA GLY A 48 10.51 -3.99 -1.06
C GLY A 48 9.49 -2.87 -1.18
N LEU A 49 8.40 -3.15 -1.83
CA LEU A 49 7.27 -2.23 -2.00
C LEU A 49 6.02 -2.85 -1.40
N TYR A 50 5.36 -2.15 -0.48
CA TYR A 50 4.10 -2.58 0.08
C TYR A 50 2.98 -2.49 -0.96
N ILE A 51 2.19 -3.54 -1.12
CA ILE A 51 1.12 -3.64 -2.12
C ILE A 51 -0.27 -3.80 -1.51
N GLY A 52 -0.38 -3.69 -0.18
CA GLY A 52 -1.64 -3.87 0.54
C GLY A 52 -1.79 -5.26 1.15
N ASP A 53 -2.81 -5.45 1.97
CA ASP A 53 -3.20 -6.72 2.59
C ASP A 53 -2.09 -7.46 3.34
N GLY A 54 -1.11 -6.72 3.89
CA GLY A 54 0.05 -7.31 4.56
C GLY A 54 1.03 -7.98 3.61
N LEU A 55 1.00 -7.61 2.32
CA LEU A 55 1.87 -8.16 1.28
C LEU A 55 2.83 -7.09 0.74
N ALA A 56 3.99 -7.55 0.29
CA ALA A 56 4.98 -6.74 -0.39
C ALA A 56 5.48 -7.44 -1.65
N VAL A 57 5.97 -6.68 -2.61
CA VAL A 57 6.76 -7.18 -3.73
C VAL A 57 8.23 -6.83 -3.48
N GLU A 58 9.11 -7.79 -3.68
CA GLU A 58 10.55 -7.62 -3.54
C GLU A 58 11.31 -8.47 -4.58
N CYS A 59 12.56 -8.12 -4.82
CA CYS A 59 13.45 -8.88 -5.69
C CYS A 59 14.69 -9.29 -4.90
N THR A 60 14.92 -10.60 -4.76
CA THR A 60 16.04 -11.14 -4.01
C THR A 60 16.54 -12.45 -4.62
N PRO A 61 17.86 -12.70 -4.65
CA PRO A 61 18.41 -13.97 -5.11
C PRO A 61 18.23 -15.12 -4.11
N ILE A 62 17.69 -14.85 -2.92
CA ILE A 62 17.49 -15.88 -1.87
C ILE A 62 16.42 -16.90 -2.30
N TRP A 63 15.47 -16.48 -3.13
CA TRP A 63 14.38 -17.33 -3.60
C TRP A 63 14.45 -17.57 -5.11
N ASP A 64 14.05 -18.76 -5.52
CA ASP A 64 14.20 -19.23 -6.91
C ASP A 64 13.61 -18.30 -7.98
N ASN A 65 12.53 -17.60 -7.67
CA ASN A 65 11.84 -16.74 -8.62
C ASN A 65 12.41 -15.30 -8.71
N GLY A 66 13.39 -14.95 -7.88
CA GLY A 66 13.95 -13.60 -7.84
C GLY A 66 12.94 -12.55 -7.39
N VAL A 67 12.00 -12.14 -8.25
CA VAL A 67 10.89 -11.24 -7.89
C VAL A 67 9.74 -12.06 -7.31
N GLN A 68 9.32 -11.72 -6.10
CA GLN A 68 8.25 -12.42 -5.39
C GLN A 68 7.30 -11.47 -4.66
N ILE A 69 6.09 -11.96 -4.45
CA ILE A 69 5.19 -11.40 -3.44
C ILE A 69 5.47 -12.12 -2.12
N THR A 70 5.67 -11.36 -1.05
CA THR A 70 6.01 -11.85 0.28
C THR A 70 5.09 -11.27 1.33
N GLY A 71 4.93 -11.95 2.45
CA GLY A 71 4.23 -11.43 3.62
C GLY A 71 5.09 -10.42 4.39
N VAL A 72 4.50 -9.32 4.82
CA VAL A 72 5.10 -8.36 5.74
C VAL A 72 5.00 -8.91 7.15
N GLY A 73 6.04 -9.59 7.61
CA GLY A 73 6.09 -10.27 8.92
C GLY A 73 5.88 -9.35 10.11
N ASN A 74 6.11 -8.06 9.95
CA ASN A 74 5.81 -7.03 10.95
C ASN A 74 4.30 -6.88 11.23
N ILE A 75 3.45 -7.23 10.25
CA ILE A 75 1.98 -7.19 10.37
C ILE A 75 1.45 -8.54 10.85
N GLY A 76 2.04 -9.62 10.34
CA GLY A 76 1.63 -10.98 10.67
C GLY A 76 2.02 -12.00 9.61
N VAL A 77 1.69 -13.26 9.87
CA VAL A 77 1.96 -14.36 8.94
C VAL A 77 0.88 -14.39 7.87
N LYS A 78 1.29 -14.48 6.60
CA LYS A 78 0.42 -14.71 5.44
C LYS A 78 0.65 -16.13 4.91
N GLY A 79 -0.37 -16.97 5.01
CA GLY A 79 -0.29 -18.35 4.49
C GLY A 79 -0.01 -18.37 2.99
N GLY A 80 0.89 -19.27 2.57
CA GLY A 80 1.26 -19.41 1.16
C GLY A 80 2.33 -18.42 0.66
N TYR A 81 2.82 -17.52 1.51
CA TYR A 81 3.87 -16.56 1.14
C TYR A 81 5.10 -16.72 2.05
N ASN A 82 6.28 -16.57 1.46
CA ASN A 82 7.49 -16.30 2.24
C ASN A 82 7.28 -15.01 3.05
N SER A 83 7.82 -14.94 4.25
CA SER A 83 7.63 -13.79 5.12
C SER A 83 8.95 -13.10 5.40
N ARG A 84 8.90 -11.76 5.43
CA ARG A 84 10.05 -10.94 5.78
C ARG A 84 9.71 -9.93 6.87
N VAL A 85 10.62 -9.77 7.82
CA VAL A 85 10.53 -8.73 8.86
C VAL A 85 11.41 -7.56 8.44
N TRP A 86 10.77 -6.46 8.15
CA TRP A 86 11.41 -5.22 7.70
C TRP A 86 11.89 -4.38 8.90
N LYS A 87 12.81 -3.45 8.66
CA LYS A 87 13.36 -2.58 9.72
C LYS A 87 12.78 -1.19 9.71
N LYS A 88 12.45 -0.67 8.53
CA LYS A 88 11.83 0.64 8.33
C LYS A 88 10.84 0.57 7.17
N HIS A 89 9.91 1.50 7.18
CA HIS A 89 9.07 1.81 6.03
C HIS A 89 9.04 3.32 5.83
N GLY A 90 8.59 3.76 4.67
CA GLY A 90 8.47 5.18 4.36
C GLY A 90 7.82 5.43 3.02
N LYS A 91 7.25 6.62 2.87
CA LYS A 91 6.59 7.07 1.65
C LYS A 91 7.60 7.54 0.62
N LEU A 92 7.54 7.00 -0.58
CA LEU A 92 8.39 7.42 -1.70
C LEU A 92 8.09 8.88 -2.07
N PRO A 93 9.12 9.72 -2.33
CA PRO A 93 8.90 11.13 -2.64
C PRO A 93 8.23 11.38 -4.00
N TRP A 94 8.20 10.37 -4.86
CA TRP A 94 7.66 10.42 -6.23
C TRP A 94 6.27 9.80 -6.36
N VAL A 95 5.67 9.37 -5.25
CA VAL A 95 4.35 8.75 -5.20
C VAL A 95 3.42 9.69 -4.44
N ASP A 96 2.27 9.98 -5.04
CA ASP A 96 1.18 10.67 -4.36
C ASP A 96 0.35 9.65 -3.59
N TYR A 97 0.27 9.86 -2.29
CA TYR A 97 -0.48 9.00 -1.37
C TYR A 97 -1.80 9.69 -1.01
N ASP A 98 -2.77 9.60 -1.89
CA ASP A 98 -4.11 10.22 -1.73
C ASP A 98 -4.99 9.49 -0.70
N THR A 99 -4.45 9.22 0.49
CA THR A 99 -5.22 8.55 1.54
C THR A 99 -6.37 9.40 2.05
N GLU A 100 -6.20 10.71 2.17
CA GLU A 100 -7.25 11.59 2.69
C GLU A 100 -8.44 11.78 1.73
N THR A 101 -8.18 11.84 0.42
CA THR A 101 -9.24 12.05 -0.57
C THR A 101 -10.06 10.80 -0.84
N VAL A 102 -9.42 9.63 -0.82
CA VAL A 102 -10.11 8.34 -1.02
C VAL A 102 -10.98 8.03 0.19
N ASP A 103 -10.46 8.16 1.40
CA ASP A 103 -11.20 7.89 2.63
C ASP A 103 -12.38 8.85 2.79
N LYS A 104 -12.18 10.15 2.52
CA LYS A 104 -13.27 11.13 2.57
C LYS A 104 -14.35 10.83 1.54
N ALA A 105 -13.99 10.50 0.30
CA ALA A 105 -14.96 10.16 -0.73
C ALA A 105 -15.75 8.88 -0.40
N VAL A 106 -15.12 7.90 0.25
CA VAL A 106 -15.79 6.69 0.72
C VAL A 106 -16.71 7.01 1.89
N GLU A 107 -16.28 7.80 2.86
CA GLU A 107 -17.11 8.21 3.99
C GLU A 107 -18.31 9.06 3.53
N ASP A 108 -18.14 9.96 2.60
CA ASP A 108 -19.25 10.73 2.00
C ASP A 108 -20.20 9.83 1.21
N ALA A 109 -19.68 8.81 0.52
CA ALA A 109 -20.49 7.80 -0.14
C ALA A 109 -21.30 6.98 0.87
N LYS A 110 -20.70 6.50 1.95
CA LYS A 110 -21.40 5.79 3.05
C LYS A 110 -22.53 6.63 3.63
N LYS A 111 -22.27 7.91 3.92
CA LYS A 111 -23.29 8.85 4.41
C LYS A 111 -24.45 9.01 3.43
N THR A 112 -24.15 9.18 2.15
CA THR A 112 -25.16 9.33 1.09
C THR A 112 -26.03 8.09 0.98
N ILE A 113 -25.44 6.90 0.97
CA ILE A 113 -26.15 5.62 0.89
C ILE A 113 -27.03 5.43 2.13
N LYS A 114 -26.51 5.72 3.33
CA LYS A 114 -27.27 5.66 4.56
C LYS A 114 -28.50 6.58 4.53
N ALA A 115 -28.31 7.81 4.09
CA ALA A 115 -29.36 8.83 4.04
C ALA A 115 -30.42 8.54 2.96
N LYS A 116 -30.02 8.03 1.79
CA LYS A 116 -30.92 7.83 0.64
C LYS A 116 -31.57 6.44 0.62
N ALA A 117 -30.83 5.38 0.96
CA ALA A 117 -31.32 4.01 0.94
C ALA A 117 -31.75 3.47 2.31
N GLY A 118 -31.49 4.20 3.40
CA GLY A 118 -31.86 3.79 4.76
C GLY A 118 -31.12 2.54 5.23
N LEU A 119 -29.98 2.20 4.67
CA LEU A 119 -29.22 1.01 5.04
C LEU A 119 -28.64 1.11 6.45
N ALA A 120 -28.71 -0.01 7.18
CA ALA A 120 -28.11 -0.12 8.50
C ALA A 120 -26.57 -0.10 8.42
N ASP A 121 -25.91 0.34 9.50
CA ASP A 121 -24.45 0.47 9.55
C ASP A 121 -23.71 -0.86 9.29
N ASN A 122 -24.23 -1.98 9.77
CA ASN A 122 -23.68 -3.31 9.50
C ASN A 122 -23.76 -3.70 8.01
N THR A 123 -24.82 -3.29 7.31
CA THR A 123 -24.95 -3.51 5.86
C THR A 123 -23.95 -2.67 5.09
N ILE A 124 -23.78 -1.40 5.48
CA ILE A 124 -22.78 -0.52 4.88
C ILE A 124 -21.36 -1.06 5.11
N LYS A 125 -21.10 -1.54 6.34
CA LYS A 125 -19.82 -2.19 6.65
C LYS A 125 -19.59 -3.43 5.78
N TYR A 126 -20.58 -4.30 5.64
CA TYR A 126 -20.47 -5.48 4.78
C TYR A 126 -20.16 -5.13 3.33
N LEU A 127 -20.77 -4.07 2.79
CA LEU A 127 -20.47 -3.57 1.44
C LEU A 127 -19.06 -3.00 1.34
N ALA A 128 -18.56 -2.33 2.39
CA ALA A 128 -17.22 -1.79 2.45
C ALA A 128 -16.14 -2.88 2.54
N ASP A 129 -16.42 -3.97 3.27
CA ASP A 129 -15.50 -5.10 3.45
C ASP A 129 -15.37 -5.98 2.19
N TYR A 130 -16.18 -5.74 1.16
CA TYR A 130 -16.09 -6.44 -0.12
C TYR A 130 -14.81 -6.01 -0.88
N LYS A 131 -14.20 -6.92 -1.63
CA LYS A 131 -12.92 -6.69 -2.35
C LYS A 131 -12.88 -5.37 -3.15
N TYR A 132 -14.00 -4.91 -3.67
CA TYR A 132 -14.15 -3.65 -4.42
C TYR A 132 -15.13 -2.71 -3.72
N GLY A 133 -15.23 -2.80 -2.39
CA GLY A 133 -16.22 -2.09 -1.58
C GLY A 133 -16.18 -0.58 -1.76
N ASP A 134 -15.02 0.02 -1.77
CA ASP A 134 -14.86 1.46 -1.92
C ASP A 134 -15.38 1.98 -3.27
N ASP A 135 -15.06 1.28 -4.36
CA ASP A 135 -15.54 1.63 -5.69
C ASP A 135 -17.05 1.40 -5.81
N LEU A 136 -17.55 0.30 -5.26
CA LEU A 136 -18.97 -0.01 -5.18
C LEU A 136 -19.75 1.07 -4.44
N LEU A 137 -19.30 1.47 -3.26
CA LEU A 137 -19.95 2.51 -2.45
C LEU A 137 -19.98 3.85 -3.19
N LYS A 138 -18.88 4.26 -3.81
CA LYS A 138 -18.82 5.49 -4.61
C LYS A 138 -19.80 5.47 -5.79
N LYS A 139 -19.89 4.35 -6.51
CA LYS A 139 -20.81 4.18 -7.63
C LYS A 139 -22.28 4.17 -7.18
N LEU A 140 -22.59 3.47 -6.09
CA LEU A 140 -23.93 3.47 -5.50
C LEU A 140 -24.34 4.87 -5.05
N ALA A 141 -23.48 5.58 -4.34
CA ALA A 141 -23.75 6.95 -3.90
C ALA A 141 -23.95 7.92 -5.08
N ALA A 142 -23.19 7.75 -6.17
CA ALA A 142 -23.36 8.54 -7.36
C ALA A 142 -24.70 8.29 -8.07
N ALA A 143 -25.16 7.05 -8.11
CA ALA A 143 -26.46 6.67 -8.69
C ALA A 143 -27.67 7.14 -7.85
N MET A 144 -27.44 7.51 -6.59
CA MET A 144 -28.49 7.99 -5.66
C MET A 144 -28.58 9.53 -5.56
N ARG A 145 -27.75 10.26 -6.31
CA ARG A 145 -27.79 11.73 -6.37
C ARG A 145 -28.87 12.18 -7.31
#